data_f46eab906ecc65dc10b9434b28e7af2b
#
_entry.id   f46eab906ecc65dc10b9434b28e7af2b
#
_cell.length_a   1.000
_cell.length_b   1.000
_cell.length_c   1.000
_cell.angle_alpha   90.00
_cell.angle_beta   90.00
_cell.angle_gamma   90.00
#
_symmetry.space_group_name_H-M   'P 1'
#
loop_
_entity.id
_entity.type
_entity.pdbx_description
1 polymer ?
#
loop_
_entity_poly.entity_id
_entity_poly.type
_entity_poly.pdbx_seq_one_letter_code
_entity_poly.pdbx_strand_id
1 'polypeptide(L)'
;VTGTTLKGWYPQYPNKWRSSIAWRTLAITTYSLILAFCVWFLPSAIAPKLTLLGFHLSKSQLYWLTALPGLSCGLLRLVYMFLPPLIGTRKLVGLTSLLCALPMLGWFFAVQSNQTPYWVLLALAFACGIGGGAFSGYMSSTCYFFPKRLSGTALGLQGGLGNLGMSIIQLVGPILMGFGLFGLTWMAPQRTHTG
;
A
#
# COMPACT_ATOMS: atom_id res chain seq x y z
N VAL A 1 -0.02 -16.16 22.01
CA VAL A 1 -0.87 -15.22 21.27
C VAL A 1 -1.46 -14.25 22.27
N THR A 2 -0.88 -13.07 22.34
CA THR A 2 -1.19 -12.07 23.37
C THR A 2 -2.51 -11.33 23.11
N GLY A 3 -3.47 -11.50 24.01
CA GLY A 3 -4.38 -10.45 24.47
C GLY A 3 -5.58 -10.04 23.62
N THR A 4 -5.71 -10.44 22.37
CA THR A 4 -6.85 -10.12 21.50
C THR A 4 -7.39 -11.34 20.74
N THR A 5 -7.09 -12.52 21.25
CA THR A 5 -7.65 -13.76 20.73
C THR A 5 -9.14 -13.83 21.05
N LEU A 6 -9.94 -13.98 20.01
CA LEU A 6 -11.34 -14.32 20.16
C LEU A 6 -11.40 -15.71 20.83
N LYS A 7 -11.59 -15.72 22.17
CA LYS A 7 -11.70 -16.99 22.92
C LYS A 7 -12.82 -17.84 22.33
N GLY A 8 -12.50 -19.10 21.97
CA GLY A 8 -13.47 -20.01 21.36
C GLY A 8 -13.77 -19.75 19.88
N TRP A 9 -12.90 -19.02 19.17
CA TRP A 9 -13.01 -18.82 17.72
C TRP A 9 -12.53 -20.06 16.97
N TYR A 10 -13.48 -20.76 16.36
CA TYR A 10 -13.20 -21.91 15.50
C TYR A 10 -14.04 -21.80 14.21
N PRO A 11 -13.50 -21.24 13.12
CA PRO A 11 -14.26 -20.96 11.91
C PRO A 11 -14.92 -22.17 11.27
N GLN A 12 -14.37 -23.36 11.50
CA GLN A 12 -14.91 -24.61 10.94
C GLN A 12 -16.21 -25.08 11.62
N TYR A 13 -16.51 -24.60 12.82
CA TYR A 13 -17.71 -24.96 13.57
C TYR A 13 -18.76 -23.85 13.44
N PRO A 14 -19.95 -24.11 12.83
CA PRO A 14 -20.98 -23.08 12.62
C PRO A 14 -21.39 -22.33 13.87
N ASN A 15 -21.50 -23.03 15.00
CA ASN A 15 -21.91 -22.45 16.28
C ASN A 15 -20.84 -21.55 16.94
N LYS A 16 -19.60 -21.63 16.48
CA LYS A 16 -18.47 -20.86 17.03
C LYS A 16 -17.96 -19.80 16.05
N TRP A 17 -18.46 -19.79 14.82
CA TRP A 17 -18.09 -18.80 13.81
C TRP A 17 -19.10 -17.65 13.75
N ARG A 18 -18.61 -16.43 13.90
CA ARG A 18 -19.44 -15.23 13.78
C ARG A 18 -19.19 -14.56 12.43
N SER A 19 -20.11 -14.77 11.49
CA SER A 19 -20.04 -14.24 10.14
C SER A 19 -19.81 -12.71 10.10
N SER A 20 -20.54 -11.95 10.90
CA SER A 20 -20.43 -10.49 10.97
C SER A 20 -19.00 -10.03 11.28
N ILE A 21 -18.31 -10.67 12.23
CA ILE A 21 -16.92 -10.32 12.58
C ILE A 21 -15.98 -10.64 11.41
N ALA A 22 -16.13 -11.81 10.79
CA ALA A 22 -15.30 -12.23 9.67
C ALA A 22 -15.40 -11.26 8.47
N TRP A 23 -16.62 -10.94 8.05
CA TRP A 23 -16.87 -10.04 6.92
C TRP A 23 -16.43 -8.60 7.23
N ARG A 24 -16.69 -8.11 8.45
CA ARG A 24 -16.20 -6.79 8.87
C ARG A 24 -14.68 -6.72 8.87
N THR A 25 -14.01 -7.76 9.35
CA THR A 25 -12.54 -7.83 9.32
C THR A 25 -12.05 -7.85 7.87
N LEU A 26 -12.68 -8.64 6.99
CA LEU A 26 -12.36 -8.67 5.56
C LEU A 26 -12.50 -7.27 4.93
N ALA A 27 -13.60 -6.57 5.17
CA ALA A 27 -13.83 -5.23 4.63
C ALA A 27 -12.73 -4.25 5.07
N ILE A 28 -12.38 -4.24 6.37
CA ILE A 28 -11.34 -3.37 6.90
C ILE A 28 -9.97 -3.71 6.31
N THR A 29 -9.60 -5.00 6.27
CA THR A 29 -8.31 -5.42 5.72
C THR A 29 -8.23 -5.20 4.21
N THR A 30 -9.32 -5.36 3.48
CA THR A 30 -9.38 -5.08 2.04
C THR A 30 -9.22 -3.58 1.76
N TYR A 31 -9.93 -2.73 2.51
CA TYR A 31 -9.77 -1.28 2.39
C TYR A 31 -8.33 -0.84 2.70
N SER A 32 -7.76 -1.37 3.78
CA SER A 32 -6.35 -1.10 4.13
C SER A 32 -5.39 -1.60 3.04
N LEU A 33 -5.71 -2.72 2.38
CA LEU A 33 -4.91 -3.26 1.28
C LEU A 33 -4.97 -2.36 0.04
N ILE A 34 -6.14 -1.80 -0.28
CA ILE A 34 -6.29 -0.82 -1.37
C ILE A 34 -5.36 0.38 -1.12
N LEU A 35 -5.39 0.95 0.09
CA LEU A 35 -4.52 2.07 0.45
C LEU A 35 -3.04 1.69 0.41
N ALA A 36 -2.69 0.51 0.92
CA ALA A 36 -1.32 0.01 0.89
C ALA A 36 -0.79 -0.15 -0.55
N PHE A 37 -1.63 -0.62 -1.48
CA PHE A 37 -1.27 -0.74 -2.89
C PHE A 37 -1.18 0.61 -3.60
N CYS A 38 -1.95 1.62 -3.18
CA CYS A 38 -1.73 3.00 -3.62
C CYS A 38 -0.32 3.47 -3.27
N VAL A 39 0.14 3.20 -2.05
CA VAL A 39 1.50 3.55 -1.61
C VAL A 39 2.54 2.78 -2.41
N TRP A 40 2.36 1.47 -2.59
CA TRP A 40 3.29 0.64 -3.35
C TRP A 40 3.51 1.13 -4.77
N PHE A 41 2.44 1.53 -5.47
CA PHE A 41 2.48 1.99 -6.86
C PHE A 41 2.74 3.49 -7.01
N LEU A 42 2.80 4.26 -5.92
CA LEU A 42 3.06 5.69 -5.94
C LEU A 42 4.32 6.08 -6.74
N PRO A 43 5.49 5.43 -6.53
CA PRO A 43 6.69 5.77 -7.30
C PRO A 43 6.49 5.59 -8.81
N SER A 44 5.77 4.54 -9.23
CA SER A 44 5.47 4.31 -10.65
C SER A 44 4.54 5.36 -11.25
N ALA A 45 3.61 5.89 -10.46
CA ALA A 45 2.71 6.96 -10.90
C ALA A 45 3.43 8.32 -11.01
N ILE A 46 4.41 8.59 -10.12
CA ILE A 46 5.14 9.86 -10.05
C ILE A 46 6.35 9.88 -11.00
N ALA A 47 7.06 8.77 -11.18
CA ALA A 47 8.33 8.72 -11.93
C ALA A 47 8.28 9.41 -13.30
N PRO A 48 7.24 9.22 -14.15
CA PRO A 48 7.16 9.90 -15.45
C PRO A 48 7.04 11.43 -15.34
N LYS A 49 6.59 11.92 -14.19
CA LYS A 49 6.38 13.35 -13.94
C LYS A 49 7.57 14.04 -13.29
N LEU A 50 8.52 13.30 -12.71
CA LEU A 50 9.69 13.87 -12.04
C LEU A 50 10.53 14.73 -12.99
N THR A 51 10.67 14.32 -14.24
CA THR A 51 11.37 15.12 -15.26
C THR A 51 10.68 16.45 -15.54
N LEU A 52 9.34 16.47 -15.50
CA LEU A 52 8.55 17.71 -15.65
C LEU A 52 8.65 18.62 -14.43
N LEU A 53 8.98 18.06 -13.26
CA LEU A 53 9.21 18.79 -12.02
C LEU A 53 10.64 19.34 -11.90
N GLY A 54 11.46 19.20 -12.96
CA GLY A 54 12.82 19.72 -12.99
C GLY A 54 13.87 18.76 -12.40
N PHE A 55 13.54 17.50 -12.17
CA PHE A 55 14.54 16.50 -11.78
C PHE A 55 15.31 16.02 -13.00
N HIS A 56 16.61 16.21 -13.02
CA HIS A 56 17.51 15.73 -14.08
C HIS A 56 17.88 14.27 -13.86
N LEU A 57 16.92 13.35 -14.08
CA LEU A 57 17.12 11.92 -13.90
C LEU A 57 17.32 11.22 -15.25
N SER A 58 18.30 10.33 -15.31
CA SER A 58 18.51 9.46 -16.48
C SER A 58 17.39 8.43 -16.59
N LYS A 59 17.20 7.86 -17.78
CA LYS A 59 16.22 6.77 -18.01
C LYS A 59 16.47 5.59 -17.06
N SER A 60 17.72 5.22 -16.83
CA SER A 60 18.08 4.15 -15.92
C SER A 60 17.66 4.46 -14.48
N GLN A 61 17.84 5.70 -14.03
CA GLN A 61 17.42 6.13 -12.68
C GLN A 61 15.91 6.07 -12.50
N LEU A 62 15.14 6.45 -13.52
CA LEU A 62 13.67 6.32 -13.50
C LEU A 62 13.22 4.87 -13.45
N TYR A 63 13.87 3.97 -14.19
CA TYR A 63 13.58 2.52 -14.12
C TYR A 63 13.84 1.95 -12.73
N TRP A 64 14.93 2.34 -12.08
CA TRP A 64 15.21 1.89 -10.71
C TRP A 64 14.17 2.39 -9.71
N LEU A 65 13.69 3.62 -9.85
CA LEU A 65 12.61 4.16 -8.99
C LEU A 65 11.31 3.35 -9.11
N THR A 66 11.01 2.82 -10.29
CA THR A 66 9.80 2.02 -10.52
C THR A 66 9.99 0.54 -10.16
N ALA A 67 11.20 0.00 -10.31
CA ALA A 67 11.50 -1.40 -10.05
C ALA A 67 11.72 -1.69 -8.55
N LEU A 68 12.32 -0.76 -7.83
CA LEU A 68 12.74 -0.94 -6.44
C LEU A 68 11.58 -1.24 -5.46
N PRO A 69 10.40 -0.60 -5.57
CA PRO A 69 9.23 -0.98 -4.78
C PRO A 69 8.79 -2.44 -4.99
N GLY A 70 8.94 -2.97 -6.21
CA GLY A 70 8.66 -4.37 -6.51
C GLY A 70 9.63 -5.33 -5.82
N LEU A 71 10.92 -5.01 -5.85
CA LEU A 71 11.95 -5.80 -5.17
C LEU A 71 11.72 -5.82 -3.65
N SER A 72 11.54 -4.67 -3.04
CA SER A 72 11.29 -4.59 -1.58
C SER A 72 9.98 -5.26 -1.19
N CYS A 73 8.94 -5.13 -2.00
CA CYS A 73 7.68 -5.85 -1.83
C CYS A 73 7.90 -7.37 -1.79
N GLY A 74 8.66 -7.92 -2.74
CA GLY A 74 8.98 -9.35 -2.77
C GLY A 74 9.66 -9.83 -1.49
N LEU A 75 10.66 -9.11 -1.03
CA LEU A 75 11.37 -9.41 0.22
C LEU A 75 10.46 -9.30 1.45
N LEU A 76 9.66 -8.23 1.53
CA LEU A 76 8.77 -8.00 2.66
C LEU A 76 7.60 -8.98 2.71
N ARG A 77 7.16 -9.54 1.59
CA ARG A 77 6.13 -10.61 1.59
C ARG A 77 6.54 -11.81 2.43
N LEU A 78 7.82 -12.18 2.42
CA LEU A 78 8.33 -13.27 3.24
C LEU A 78 8.19 -12.96 4.74
N VAL A 79 8.47 -11.72 5.14
CA VAL A 79 8.31 -11.28 6.54
C VAL A 79 6.83 -11.21 6.92
N TYR A 80 6.02 -10.55 6.09
CA TYR A 80 4.59 -10.34 6.36
C TYR A 80 3.79 -11.64 6.46
N MET A 81 4.21 -12.70 5.80
CA MET A 81 3.55 -14.01 5.87
C MET A 81 3.54 -14.58 7.30
N PHE A 82 4.57 -14.32 8.08
CA PHE A 82 4.71 -14.82 9.44
C PHE A 82 4.14 -13.88 10.53
N LEU A 83 3.81 -12.64 10.20
CA LEU A 83 3.36 -11.65 11.18
C LEU A 83 1.96 -11.90 11.75
N PRO A 84 0.93 -12.34 10.99
CA PRO A 84 -0.43 -12.50 11.52
C PRO A 84 -0.52 -13.38 12.76
N PRO A 85 0.11 -14.58 12.82
CA PRO A 85 0.05 -15.40 14.02
C PRO A 85 0.84 -14.83 15.20
N LEU A 86 1.84 -13.96 14.95
CA LEU A 86 2.69 -13.38 15.99
C LEU A 86 2.06 -12.17 16.65
N ILE A 87 1.57 -11.21 15.87
CA ILE A 87 1.09 -9.92 16.37
C ILE A 87 -0.43 -9.73 16.27
N GLY A 88 -1.11 -10.60 15.53
CA GLY A 88 -2.54 -10.54 15.26
C GLY A 88 -2.93 -9.48 14.22
N THR A 89 -4.07 -9.71 13.55
CA THR A 89 -4.54 -8.89 12.42
C THR A 89 -4.69 -7.42 12.75
N ARG A 90 -5.24 -7.07 13.93
CA ARG A 90 -5.48 -5.67 14.32
C ARG A 90 -4.18 -4.86 14.40
N LYS A 91 -3.17 -5.41 15.06
CA LYS A 91 -1.86 -4.75 15.20
C LYS A 91 -1.13 -4.72 13.85
N LEU A 92 -1.25 -5.80 13.06
CA LEU A 92 -0.66 -5.88 11.73
C LEU A 92 -1.19 -4.75 10.83
N VAL A 93 -2.52 -4.56 10.75
CA VAL A 93 -3.13 -3.51 9.93
C VAL A 93 -2.71 -2.13 10.43
N GLY A 94 -2.78 -1.86 11.74
CA GLY A 94 -2.40 -0.58 12.31
C GLY A 94 -0.92 -0.24 12.06
N LEU A 95 -0.03 -1.19 12.30
CA LEU A 95 1.40 -1.01 12.07
C LEU A 95 1.71 -0.77 10.58
N THR A 96 1.13 -1.57 9.70
CA THR A 96 1.32 -1.40 8.25
C THR A 96 0.82 -0.04 7.76
N SER A 97 -0.36 0.40 8.22
CA SER A 97 -0.90 1.71 7.85
C SER A 97 0.02 2.84 8.30
N LEU A 98 0.56 2.75 9.52
CA LEU A 98 1.52 3.73 10.04
C LEU A 98 2.82 3.72 9.24
N LEU A 99 3.36 2.53 8.95
CA LEU A 99 4.58 2.40 8.16
C LEU A 99 4.40 2.90 6.71
N CYS A 100 3.23 2.70 6.10
CA CYS A 100 2.91 3.24 4.78
C CYS A 100 2.77 4.77 4.77
N ALA A 101 2.38 5.39 5.87
CA ALA A 101 2.29 6.84 5.97
C ALA A 101 3.67 7.51 5.86
N LEU A 102 4.73 6.86 6.34
CA LEU A 102 6.09 7.42 6.31
C LEU A 102 6.59 7.71 4.89
N PRO A 103 6.62 6.75 3.95
CA PRO A 103 7.06 7.04 2.58
C PRO A 103 6.10 8.01 1.86
N MET A 104 4.81 8.02 2.18
CA MET A 104 3.87 8.99 1.61
C MET A 104 4.25 10.42 1.99
N LEU A 105 4.49 10.67 3.29
CA LEU A 105 4.96 11.97 3.77
C LEU A 105 6.35 12.30 3.19
N GLY A 106 7.24 11.33 3.11
CA GLY A 106 8.55 11.50 2.50
C GLY A 106 8.46 11.93 1.04
N TRP A 107 7.63 11.28 0.24
CA TRP A 107 7.39 11.67 -1.15
C TRP A 107 6.77 13.06 -1.27
N PHE A 108 5.82 13.39 -0.39
CA PHE A 108 5.22 14.73 -0.36
C PHE A 108 6.27 15.83 -0.22
N PHE A 109 7.23 15.68 0.69
CA PHE A 109 8.30 16.67 0.86
C PHE A 109 9.37 16.57 -0.24
N ALA A 110 9.70 15.36 -0.68
CA ALA A 110 10.77 15.15 -1.67
C ALA A 110 10.44 15.76 -3.04
N VAL A 111 9.18 15.77 -3.46
CA VAL A 111 8.79 16.34 -4.77
C VAL A 111 8.65 17.86 -4.76
N GLN A 112 8.66 18.50 -3.59
CA GLN A 112 8.57 19.97 -3.48
C GLN A 112 9.88 20.69 -3.86
N SER A 113 11.01 19.96 -3.83
CA SER A 113 12.32 20.48 -4.18
C SER A 113 12.99 19.59 -5.22
N ASN A 114 13.32 20.14 -6.38
CA ASN A 114 14.10 19.45 -7.41
C ASN A 114 15.56 19.18 -7.03
N GLN A 115 16.02 19.74 -5.89
CA GLN A 115 17.35 19.50 -5.33
C GLN A 115 17.40 18.23 -4.46
N THR A 116 16.28 17.52 -4.27
CA THR A 116 16.25 16.30 -3.49
C THR A 116 17.21 15.26 -4.10
N PRO A 117 18.18 14.75 -3.32
CA PRO A 117 19.16 13.78 -3.84
C PRO A 117 18.49 12.50 -4.32
N TYR A 118 19.00 11.91 -5.38
CA TYR A 118 18.46 10.68 -5.97
C TYR A 118 18.38 9.51 -4.98
N TRP A 119 19.35 9.36 -4.08
CA TRP A 119 19.34 8.30 -3.07
C TRP A 119 18.15 8.39 -2.09
N VAL A 120 17.66 9.61 -1.81
CA VAL A 120 16.45 9.82 -1.00
C VAL A 120 15.24 9.29 -1.74
N LEU A 121 15.12 9.58 -3.04
CA LEU A 121 14.03 9.05 -3.86
C LEU A 121 14.07 7.52 -3.92
N LEU A 122 15.26 6.93 -4.04
CA LEU A 122 15.43 5.47 -3.98
C LEU A 122 15.00 4.87 -2.63
N ALA A 123 15.42 5.49 -1.53
CA ALA A 123 15.05 5.03 -0.19
C ALA A 123 13.53 5.09 0.03
N LEU A 124 12.88 6.17 -0.42
CA LEU A 124 11.42 6.32 -0.38
C LEU A 124 10.72 5.30 -1.28
N ALA A 125 11.25 5.06 -2.48
CA ALA A 125 10.72 4.05 -3.40
C ALA A 125 10.83 2.64 -2.78
N PHE A 126 11.96 2.31 -2.17
CA PHE A 126 12.13 1.05 -1.43
C PHE A 126 11.13 0.93 -0.29
N ALA A 127 10.93 1.97 0.51
CA ALA A 127 9.98 1.98 1.62
C ALA A 127 8.52 1.82 1.15
N CYS A 128 8.16 2.29 -0.05
CA CYS A 128 6.82 2.06 -0.62
C CYS A 128 6.49 0.58 -0.82
N GLY A 129 7.49 -0.29 -0.95
CA GLY A 129 7.29 -1.74 -1.05
C GLY A 129 6.63 -2.38 0.19
N ILE A 130 6.61 -1.69 1.35
CA ILE A 130 5.86 -2.10 2.53
C ILE A 130 4.38 -2.33 2.18
N GLY A 131 3.80 -1.45 1.37
CA GLY A 131 2.42 -1.58 0.91
C GLY A 131 2.15 -2.88 0.16
N GLY A 132 3.04 -3.24 -0.77
CA GLY A 132 2.93 -4.51 -1.51
C GLY A 132 3.22 -5.74 -0.66
N GLY A 133 4.14 -5.63 0.31
CA GLY A 133 4.46 -6.68 1.28
C GLY A 133 3.27 -7.06 2.16
N ALA A 134 2.43 -6.09 2.52
CA ALA A 134 1.24 -6.28 3.35
C ALA A 134 0.24 -7.30 2.78
N PHE A 135 0.24 -7.50 1.46
CA PHE A 135 -0.63 -8.46 0.77
C PHE A 135 -0.58 -9.86 1.42
N SER A 136 0.62 -10.42 1.61
CA SER A 136 0.75 -11.78 2.15
C SER A 136 0.27 -11.86 3.61
N GLY A 137 0.50 -10.83 4.41
CA GLY A 137 0.01 -10.78 5.79
C GLY A 137 -1.51 -10.67 5.88
N TYR A 138 -2.13 -9.86 5.04
CA TYR A 138 -3.59 -9.69 5.05
C TYR A 138 -4.32 -10.91 4.50
N MET A 139 -3.79 -11.53 3.44
CA MET A 139 -4.33 -12.79 2.91
C MET A 139 -4.26 -13.91 3.95
N SER A 140 -3.12 -14.08 4.60
CA SER A 140 -2.95 -15.07 5.68
C SER A 140 -3.92 -14.79 6.84
N SER A 141 -4.11 -13.53 7.22
CA SER A 141 -5.10 -13.14 8.23
C SER A 141 -6.51 -13.57 7.86
N THR A 142 -6.92 -13.37 6.61
CA THR A 142 -8.26 -13.73 6.13
C THR A 142 -8.51 -15.21 6.26
N CYS A 143 -7.53 -16.08 6.00
CA CYS A 143 -7.64 -17.52 6.20
C CYS A 143 -7.98 -17.91 7.64
N TYR A 144 -7.56 -17.14 8.64
CA TYR A 144 -7.88 -17.43 10.05
C TYR A 144 -9.32 -17.05 10.43
N PHE A 145 -9.96 -16.15 9.69
CA PHE A 145 -11.31 -15.68 10.00
C PHE A 145 -12.42 -16.45 9.27
N PHE A 146 -12.10 -17.13 8.17
CA PHE A 146 -13.09 -17.78 7.34
C PHE A 146 -13.02 -19.31 7.39
N PRO A 147 -14.18 -20.00 7.36
CA PRO A 147 -14.22 -21.45 7.19
C PRO A 147 -13.72 -21.83 5.78
N LYS A 148 -13.18 -23.03 5.63
CA LYS A 148 -12.60 -23.51 4.35
C LYS A 148 -13.53 -23.31 3.16
N ARG A 149 -14.85 -23.52 3.34
CA ARG A 149 -15.87 -23.36 2.28
C ARG A 149 -15.99 -21.93 1.74
N LEU A 150 -15.69 -20.91 2.54
CA LEU A 150 -15.81 -19.48 2.18
C LEU A 150 -14.46 -18.81 2.01
N SER A 151 -13.37 -19.47 2.38
CA SER A 151 -12.02 -18.90 2.34
C SER A 151 -11.62 -18.48 0.93
N GLY A 152 -11.91 -19.31 -0.09
CA GLY A 152 -11.61 -18.96 -1.48
C GLY A 152 -12.34 -17.70 -1.95
N THR A 153 -13.62 -17.55 -1.63
CA THR A 153 -14.41 -16.34 -1.96
C THR A 153 -13.86 -15.13 -1.23
N ALA A 154 -13.55 -15.24 0.07
CA ALA A 154 -13.00 -14.13 0.84
C ALA A 154 -11.63 -13.67 0.32
N LEU A 155 -10.74 -14.62 0.00
CA LEU A 155 -9.43 -14.33 -0.58
C LEU A 155 -9.55 -13.73 -1.99
N GLY A 156 -10.45 -14.24 -2.82
CA GLY A 156 -10.71 -13.70 -4.15
C GLY A 156 -11.23 -12.25 -4.11
N LEU A 157 -12.17 -11.96 -3.22
CA LEU A 157 -12.66 -10.60 -2.99
C LEU A 157 -11.54 -9.67 -2.49
N GLN A 158 -10.78 -10.11 -1.49
CA GLN A 158 -9.69 -9.30 -0.94
C GLN A 158 -8.60 -9.03 -1.97
N GLY A 159 -8.16 -10.06 -2.70
CA GLY A 159 -7.13 -9.92 -3.73
C GLY A 159 -7.60 -9.10 -4.93
N GLY A 160 -8.82 -9.36 -5.42
CA GLY A 160 -9.40 -8.62 -6.54
C GLY A 160 -9.61 -7.15 -6.21
N LEU A 161 -10.31 -6.83 -5.13
CA LEU A 161 -10.56 -5.45 -4.71
C LEU A 161 -9.29 -4.74 -4.24
N GLY A 162 -8.36 -5.45 -3.57
CA GLY A 162 -7.08 -4.88 -3.15
C GLY A 162 -6.27 -4.33 -4.32
N ASN A 163 -6.29 -5.01 -5.46
CA ASN A 163 -5.59 -4.56 -6.67
C ASN A 163 -6.14 -3.25 -7.26
N LEU A 164 -7.37 -2.83 -6.92
CA LEU A 164 -7.89 -1.53 -7.31
C LEU A 164 -7.00 -0.37 -6.84
N GLY A 165 -6.27 -0.53 -5.74
CA GLY A 165 -5.34 0.48 -5.24
C GLY A 165 -4.29 0.89 -6.29
N MET A 166 -3.77 -0.07 -7.06
CA MET A 166 -2.83 0.21 -8.14
C MET A 166 -3.46 1.06 -9.24
N SER A 167 -4.67 0.70 -9.67
CA SER A 167 -5.40 1.45 -10.70
C SER A 167 -5.80 2.83 -10.22
N ILE A 168 -6.24 2.95 -8.95
CA ILE A 168 -6.62 4.22 -8.35
C ILE A 168 -5.42 5.20 -8.37
N ILE A 169 -4.26 4.80 -7.87
CA ILE A 169 -3.11 5.72 -7.79
C ILE A 169 -2.58 6.08 -9.19
N GLN A 170 -2.61 5.16 -10.14
CA GLN A 170 -2.17 5.43 -11.51
C GLN A 170 -3.14 6.33 -12.28
N LEU A 171 -4.42 6.30 -11.98
CA LEU A 171 -5.42 7.19 -12.57
C LEU A 171 -5.45 8.54 -11.85
N VAL A 172 -5.60 8.51 -10.53
CA VAL A 172 -5.80 9.72 -9.69
C VAL A 172 -4.49 10.50 -9.54
N GLY A 173 -3.34 9.85 -9.44
CA GLY A 173 -2.05 10.50 -9.27
C GLY A 173 -1.75 11.54 -10.36
N PRO A 174 -1.75 11.17 -11.65
CA PRO A 174 -1.54 12.14 -12.73
C PRO A 174 -2.60 13.24 -12.80
N ILE A 175 -3.86 12.93 -12.47
CA ILE A 175 -4.94 13.93 -12.44
C ILE A 175 -4.67 14.97 -11.36
N LEU A 176 -4.35 14.54 -10.14
CA LEU A 176 -4.05 15.45 -9.02
C LEU A 176 -2.79 16.29 -9.28
N MET A 177 -1.82 15.76 -10.00
CA MET A 177 -0.62 16.49 -10.39
C MET A 177 -0.88 17.49 -11.55
N GLY A 178 -1.90 17.23 -12.37
CA GLY A 178 -2.26 18.10 -13.52
C GLY A 178 -3.24 19.21 -13.17
N PHE A 179 -4.07 19.01 -12.17
CA PHE A 179 -5.09 19.97 -11.74
C PHE A 179 -4.87 20.33 -10.27
N GLY A 180 -4.91 21.64 -9.97
CA GLY A 180 -4.95 22.09 -8.58
C GLY A 180 -6.21 21.55 -7.90
N LEU A 181 -6.06 20.89 -6.75
CA LEU A 181 -7.21 20.31 -6.03
C LEU A 181 -8.02 21.44 -5.40
N PHE A 182 -9.28 21.61 -5.83
CA PHE A 182 -10.25 22.56 -5.27
C PHE A 182 -9.79 24.03 -5.18
N GLY A 183 -8.92 24.50 -6.09
CA GLY A 183 -8.49 25.90 -6.11
C GLY A 183 -7.57 26.29 -4.94
N LEU A 184 -7.08 25.34 -4.16
CA LEU A 184 -6.10 25.59 -3.10
C LEU A 184 -4.74 25.90 -3.74
N THR A 185 -4.26 27.12 -3.54
CA THR A 185 -3.03 27.65 -4.14
C THR A 185 -1.75 26.92 -3.72
N TRP A 186 -1.74 26.22 -2.59
CA TRP A 186 -0.59 25.40 -2.18
C TRP A 186 -0.55 24.02 -2.87
N MET A 187 -1.56 23.67 -3.64
CA MET A 187 -1.56 22.55 -4.58
C MET A 187 -1.66 23.06 -6.03
N ALA A 188 -1.20 24.27 -6.30
CA ALA A 188 -1.12 24.77 -7.66
C ALA A 188 -0.31 23.78 -8.52
N PRO A 189 -0.76 23.47 -9.75
CA PRO A 189 -0.02 22.61 -10.65
C PRO A 189 1.39 23.18 -10.77
N GLN A 190 2.40 22.40 -10.46
CA GLN A 190 3.78 22.81 -10.61
C GLN A 190 3.97 23.11 -12.08
N ARG A 191 4.29 24.37 -12.39
CA ARG A 191 4.50 24.79 -13.76
C ARG A 191 5.65 23.97 -14.33
N THR A 192 5.39 23.24 -15.40
CA THR A 192 6.44 22.66 -16.22
C THR A 192 7.31 23.83 -16.70
N HIS A 193 8.59 23.83 -16.34
CA HIS A 193 9.56 24.66 -17.04
C HIS A 193 9.71 24.09 -18.45
N THR A 194 8.79 24.47 -19.33
CA THR A 194 9.04 24.42 -20.77
C THR A 194 9.87 25.64 -21.06
N GLY A 195 11.21 25.47 -21.05
CA GLY A 195 12.12 26.40 -21.69
C GLY A 195 11.97 26.33 -23.19
#